data_1daef5df4ed95d98c5428fcdb2f87d10
#
_entry.id   1daef5df4ed95d98c5428fcdb2f87d10
#
_cell.length_a   1.000
_cell.length_b   1.000
_cell.length_c   1.000
_cell.angle_alpha   90.00
_cell.angle_beta   90.00
_cell.angle_gamma   90.00
#
_symmetry.space_group_name_H-M   'P 1'
#
loop_
_entity.id
_entity.type
_entity.pdbx_description
1 polymer ?
#
loop_
_entity_poly.entity_id
_entity_poly.type
_entity_poly.pdbx_seq_one_letter_code
_entity_poly.pdbx_strand_id
1 'polypeptide(L)'
;MKPWQFLVVSAALFSVALSDDMDMDMGEKVEFHPVNPVSKSFHFVVSVLVLLVTSSIASALAFAEIFNVASLLHIAVLAYAAVEAIFLPFPDPNGHENRTSHGTIWFLTWELAATVFCGTLINGTNVIVNRFFKGKSGEPLASPRFIIRAYKTLAFTSVLTGWVRVCLAPVALFGFCYNRSTGQCIAHGIMGSSFIGYGFLLLWVLLVPWIRNHLKLNGDNTTKSQDFWDSSLMCLWGIVNTFTEHRWGREGWSHGDYQHTSMGIIWWCGGLLGMWMSRKNGVRNVVPAVLLIYTGYAMSQHTQHLAISTKVHAMFGNVLMLGGLTRIIEICFVLKNAACSESGKVLIAQHFPPFCLVMSGLLFMSATEEQLQMVNDLGADASSYILVVSGAGFLIYLWMSMMLALYLRLVGYDEEGELSRFSGYANIAGENDDDFELDNLSE
;
A
#
# COMPACT_ATOMS: atom_id res chain seq x y z
N MET A 1 11.95 -12.09 1.96
CA MET A 1 11.71 -12.20 0.49
C MET A 1 12.66 -11.25 -0.19
N LYS A 2 13.28 -11.65 -1.30
CA LYS A 2 14.12 -10.72 -2.08
C LYS A 2 13.19 -9.71 -2.78
N PRO A 3 13.54 -8.40 -2.84
CA PRO A 3 12.66 -7.33 -3.35
C PRO A 3 12.09 -7.56 -4.75
N TRP A 4 12.79 -8.32 -5.60
CA TRP A 4 12.37 -8.61 -6.97
C TRP A 4 11.14 -9.53 -7.10
N GLN A 5 10.82 -10.33 -6.08
CA GLN A 5 9.65 -11.21 -6.10
C GLN A 5 8.34 -10.41 -5.98
N PHE A 6 8.38 -9.23 -5.36
CA PHE A 6 7.25 -8.32 -5.29
C PHE A 6 6.93 -7.66 -6.63
N LEU A 7 7.98 -7.36 -7.41
CA LEU A 7 7.88 -6.74 -8.74
C LEU A 7 7.21 -7.63 -9.78
N VAL A 8 7.48 -8.95 -9.74
CA VAL A 8 6.91 -9.91 -10.70
C VAL A 8 5.40 -10.12 -10.48
N VAL A 9 4.95 -10.11 -9.23
CA VAL A 9 3.52 -10.27 -8.90
C VAL A 9 2.71 -9.03 -9.29
N SER A 10 3.27 -7.83 -9.09
CA SER A 10 2.61 -6.58 -9.49
C SER A 10 2.48 -6.46 -11.02
N ALA A 11 3.51 -6.85 -11.78
CA ALA A 11 3.47 -6.81 -13.24
C ALA A 11 2.50 -7.84 -13.85
N ALA A 12 2.39 -9.03 -13.25
CA ALA A 12 1.50 -10.10 -13.75
C ALA A 12 0.00 -9.80 -13.51
N LEU A 13 -0.32 -9.10 -12.42
CA LEU A 13 -1.71 -8.67 -12.15
C LEU A 13 -2.16 -7.54 -13.08
N PHE A 14 -1.23 -6.80 -13.66
CA PHE A 14 -1.50 -5.64 -14.51
C PHE A 14 -1.79 -5.99 -15.98
N SER A 15 -1.20 -7.04 -16.50
CA SER A 15 -1.35 -7.43 -17.92
C SER A 15 -2.76 -7.95 -18.26
N VAL A 16 -3.59 -8.28 -17.28
CA VAL A 16 -4.95 -8.81 -17.48
C VAL A 16 -6.02 -7.71 -17.54
N ALA A 17 -5.73 -6.50 -17.01
CA ALA A 17 -6.75 -5.47 -16.77
C ALA A 17 -6.89 -4.41 -17.88
N LEU A 18 -5.98 -4.37 -18.87
CA LEU A 18 -5.88 -3.22 -19.80
C LEU A 18 -6.51 -3.47 -21.18
N SER A 19 -7.58 -4.26 -21.28
CA SER A 19 -8.16 -4.60 -22.59
C SER A 19 -9.53 -4.03 -22.90
N ASP A 20 -10.09 -3.11 -22.12
CA ASP A 20 -11.41 -2.55 -22.41
C ASP A 20 -11.36 -1.06 -22.76
N ASP A 21 -12.12 -0.75 -23.82
CA ASP A 21 -12.20 0.52 -24.54
C ASP A 21 -12.41 1.76 -23.65
N MET A 22 -11.46 2.69 -23.67
CA MET A 22 -11.67 4.07 -23.23
C MET A 22 -12.20 4.94 -24.38
N ASP A 23 -13.25 4.52 -25.06
CA ASP A 23 -13.99 5.41 -25.94
C ASP A 23 -15.01 6.18 -25.09
N MET A 24 -14.74 7.45 -24.86
CA MET A 24 -15.63 8.36 -24.15
C MET A 24 -16.77 8.81 -25.08
N ASP A 25 -17.74 7.91 -25.28
CA ASP A 25 -19.04 8.29 -25.83
C ASP A 25 -19.93 8.72 -24.66
N MET A 26 -20.48 9.94 -24.73
CA MET A 26 -21.42 10.50 -23.78
C MET A 26 -22.70 9.67 -23.78
N GLY A 27 -22.63 8.47 -23.20
CA GLY A 27 -23.77 7.59 -23.03
C GLY A 27 -24.72 8.13 -21.97
N GLU A 28 -25.99 7.80 -22.18
CA GLU A 28 -27.15 8.00 -21.35
C GLU A 28 -26.85 8.25 -19.85
N LYS A 29 -27.37 9.37 -19.30
CA LYS A 29 -27.21 9.71 -17.88
C LYS A 29 -27.65 8.53 -17.02
N VAL A 30 -26.71 7.87 -16.38
CA VAL A 30 -27.00 6.81 -15.41
C VAL A 30 -27.44 7.50 -14.12
N GLU A 31 -28.71 7.37 -13.77
CA GLU A 31 -29.19 7.81 -12.45
C GLU A 31 -28.70 6.84 -11.38
N PHE A 32 -27.82 7.35 -10.50
CA PHE A 32 -27.27 6.57 -9.40
C PHE A 32 -28.25 6.56 -8.21
N HIS A 33 -29.06 5.53 -8.11
CA HIS A 33 -29.95 5.32 -6.97
C HIS A 33 -29.52 4.11 -6.14
N PRO A 34 -28.68 4.31 -5.12
CA PRO A 34 -28.21 3.20 -4.30
C PRO A 34 -29.37 2.53 -3.56
N VAL A 35 -29.54 1.23 -3.76
CA VAL A 35 -30.54 0.43 -3.05
C VAL A 35 -30.11 0.28 -1.58
N ASN A 36 -30.98 0.63 -0.64
CA ASN A 36 -30.71 0.56 0.81
C ASN A 36 -29.41 1.28 1.25
N PRO A 37 -29.26 2.59 0.96
CA PRO A 37 -28.00 3.29 1.14
C PRO A 37 -27.51 3.28 2.60
N VAL A 38 -28.42 3.38 3.58
CA VAL A 38 -28.06 3.38 5.01
C VAL A 38 -27.44 2.05 5.44
N SER A 39 -28.07 0.92 5.05
CA SER A 39 -27.57 -0.42 5.38
C SER A 39 -26.20 -0.69 4.73
N LYS A 40 -26.07 -0.31 3.44
CA LYS A 40 -24.82 -0.47 2.70
C LYS A 40 -23.68 0.42 3.28
N SER A 41 -23.98 1.66 3.65
CA SER A 41 -23.01 2.55 4.27
C SER A 41 -22.57 2.05 5.65
N PHE A 42 -23.49 1.54 6.46
CA PHE A 42 -23.14 0.91 7.73
C PHE A 42 -22.25 -0.31 7.52
N HIS A 43 -22.60 -1.17 6.56
CA HIS A 43 -21.78 -2.33 6.21
C HIS A 43 -20.38 -1.91 5.73
N PHE A 44 -20.28 -0.84 4.93
CA PHE A 44 -18.99 -0.29 4.51
C PHE A 44 -18.10 0.09 5.70
N VAL A 45 -18.65 0.82 6.68
CA VAL A 45 -17.93 1.22 7.90
C VAL A 45 -17.46 -0.01 8.67
N VAL A 46 -18.33 -1.01 8.85
CA VAL A 46 -17.96 -2.27 9.53
C VAL A 46 -16.88 -3.02 8.76
N SER A 47 -16.98 -3.09 7.43
CA SER A 47 -15.95 -3.70 6.57
C SER A 47 -14.59 -3.00 6.73
N VAL A 48 -14.54 -1.68 6.76
CA VAL A 48 -13.30 -0.91 7.04
C VAL A 48 -12.72 -1.30 8.40
N LEU A 49 -13.55 -1.31 9.45
CA LEU A 49 -13.10 -1.61 10.81
C LEU A 49 -12.60 -3.05 10.95
N VAL A 50 -13.28 -4.01 10.34
CA VAL A 50 -12.93 -5.43 10.51
C VAL A 50 -11.89 -5.86 9.50
N LEU A 51 -12.12 -5.62 8.20
CA LEU A 51 -11.24 -6.16 7.15
C LEU A 51 -9.94 -5.37 6.96
N LEU A 52 -9.91 -4.10 7.37
CA LEU A 52 -8.69 -3.29 7.24
C LEU A 52 -8.06 -2.97 8.60
N VAL A 53 -8.80 -2.36 9.52
CA VAL A 53 -8.25 -1.92 10.81
C VAL A 53 -7.87 -3.11 11.68
N THR A 54 -8.78 -4.06 11.91
CA THR A 54 -8.49 -5.25 12.75
C THR A 54 -7.46 -6.16 12.10
N SER A 55 -7.51 -6.36 10.78
CA SER A 55 -6.51 -7.14 10.05
C SER A 55 -5.11 -6.53 10.13
N SER A 56 -4.98 -5.21 10.05
CA SER A 56 -3.67 -4.53 10.17
C SER A 56 -3.11 -4.63 11.59
N ILE A 57 -3.94 -4.55 12.63
CA ILE A 57 -3.53 -4.80 14.02
C ILE A 57 -3.07 -6.26 14.19
N ALA A 58 -3.85 -7.21 13.66
CA ALA A 58 -3.50 -8.63 13.73
C ALA A 58 -2.18 -8.91 12.98
N SER A 59 -1.96 -8.26 11.85
CA SER A 59 -0.70 -8.35 11.10
C SER A 59 0.48 -7.77 11.90
N ALA A 60 0.34 -6.59 12.51
CA ALA A 60 1.39 -6.01 13.35
C ALA A 60 1.77 -6.94 14.53
N LEU A 61 0.78 -7.53 15.19
CA LEU A 61 0.98 -8.53 16.25
C LEU A 61 1.66 -9.81 15.73
N ALA A 62 1.29 -10.28 14.53
CA ALA A 62 1.91 -11.43 13.90
C ALA A 62 3.40 -11.19 13.59
N PHE A 63 3.74 -9.98 13.10
CA PHE A 63 5.13 -9.60 12.86
C PHE A 63 5.92 -9.41 14.16
N ALA A 64 5.27 -8.96 15.23
CA ALA A 64 5.84 -8.89 16.59
C ALA A 64 5.87 -10.25 17.32
N GLU A 65 5.48 -11.34 16.64
CA GLU A 65 5.48 -12.72 17.17
C GLU A 65 4.52 -12.96 18.35
N ILE A 66 3.53 -12.08 18.56
CA ILE A 66 2.46 -12.25 19.54
C ILE A 66 1.34 -13.12 18.93
N PHE A 67 1.66 -14.36 18.59
CA PHE A 67 0.83 -15.25 17.77
C PHE A 67 -0.54 -15.58 18.37
N ASN A 68 -0.67 -15.67 19.69
CA ASN A 68 -1.94 -16.02 20.36
C ASN A 68 -3.01 -14.96 20.07
N VAL A 69 -2.69 -13.70 20.31
CA VAL A 69 -3.63 -12.56 20.10
C VAL A 69 -3.86 -12.32 18.61
N ALA A 70 -2.80 -12.38 17.80
CA ALA A 70 -2.88 -12.25 16.36
C ALA A 70 -3.83 -13.30 15.75
N SER A 71 -3.70 -14.57 16.15
CA SER A 71 -4.57 -15.65 15.67
C SER A 71 -6.02 -15.45 16.08
N LEU A 72 -6.27 -15.00 17.32
CA LEU A 72 -7.63 -14.70 17.78
C LEU A 72 -8.29 -13.61 16.95
N LEU A 73 -7.56 -12.54 16.65
CA LEU A 73 -8.07 -11.47 15.78
C LEU A 73 -8.32 -11.96 14.35
N HIS A 74 -7.41 -12.78 13.78
CA HIS A 74 -7.65 -13.38 12.47
C HIS A 74 -8.86 -14.30 12.43
N ILE A 75 -9.15 -15.05 13.52
CA ILE A 75 -10.38 -15.85 13.64
C ILE A 75 -11.61 -14.93 13.59
N ALA A 76 -11.61 -13.82 14.30
CA ALA A 76 -12.72 -12.87 14.29
C ALA A 76 -12.92 -12.25 12.87
N VAL A 77 -11.84 -11.87 12.20
CA VAL A 77 -11.89 -11.35 10.83
C VAL A 77 -12.39 -12.43 9.85
N LEU A 78 -11.92 -13.68 9.99
CA LEU A 78 -12.38 -14.81 9.17
C LEU A 78 -13.88 -15.05 9.37
N ALA A 79 -14.37 -15.02 10.61
CA ALA A 79 -15.79 -15.21 10.89
C ALA A 79 -16.64 -14.13 10.21
N TYR A 80 -16.21 -12.87 10.28
CA TYR A 80 -16.88 -11.77 9.57
C TYR A 80 -16.84 -11.96 8.05
N ALA A 81 -15.68 -12.25 7.47
CA ALA A 81 -15.52 -12.46 6.02
C ALA A 81 -16.37 -13.63 5.52
N ALA A 82 -16.45 -14.72 6.28
CA ALA A 82 -17.29 -15.88 5.94
C ALA A 82 -18.79 -15.54 6.00
N VAL A 83 -19.23 -14.79 7.02
CA VAL A 83 -20.63 -14.32 7.10
C VAL A 83 -20.96 -13.42 5.93
N GLU A 84 -20.06 -12.49 5.58
CA GLU A 84 -20.23 -11.62 4.42
C GLU A 84 -20.30 -12.44 3.12
N ALA A 85 -19.41 -13.40 2.91
CA ALA A 85 -19.34 -14.20 1.71
C ALA A 85 -20.58 -15.09 1.50
N ILE A 86 -21.16 -15.60 2.59
CA ILE A 86 -22.28 -16.57 2.52
C ILE A 86 -23.65 -15.86 2.51
N PHE A 87 -23.81 -14.82 3.34
CA PHE A 87 -25.15 -14.29 3.64
C PHE A 87 -25.41 -12.89 3.06
N LEU A 88 -24.42 -12.20 2.53
CA LEU A 88 -24.55 -10.81 2.10
C LEU A 88 -24.29 -10.64 0.59
N PRO A 89 -25.21 -11.10 -0.28
CA PRO A 89 -25.18 -10.69 -1.68
C PRO A 89 -25.57 -9.21 -1.77
N PHE A 90 -24.69 -8.39 -2.34
CA PHE A 90 -24.97 -6.99 -2.62
C PHE A 90 -25.17 -6.82 -4.13
N PRO A 91 -26.42 -6.89 -4.65
CA PRO A 91 -26.68 -6.46 -6.01
C PRO A 91 -26.35 -4.97 -6.12
N ASP A 92 -25.80 -4.58 -7.26
CA ASP A 92 -25.67 -3.17 -7.61
C ASP A 92 -27.07 -2.52 -7.78
N PRO A 93 -27.15 -1.18 -7.91
CA PRO A 93 -28.43 -0.50 -8.13
C PRO A 93 -29.18 -0.97 -9.38
N ASN A 94 -28.48 -1.56 -10.34
CA ASN A 94 -29.05 -2.08 -11.58
C ASN A 94 -29.52 -3.55 -11.45
N GLY A 95 -29.45 -4.14 -10.26
CA GLY A 95 -29.83 -5.53 -9.98
C GLY A 95 -28.81 -6.57 -10.42
N HIS A 96 -27.60 -6.15 -10.83
CA HIS A 96 -26.54 -7.06 -11.21
C HIS A 96 -25.70 -7.45 -9.98
N GLU A 97 -25.37 -8.72 -9.88
CA GLU A 97 -24.42 -9.18 -8.87
C GLU A 97 -23.01 -8.70 -9.26
N ASN A 98 -22.36 -7.94 -8.38
CA ASN A 98 -20.98 -7.54 -8.60
C ASN A 98 -20.05 -8.75 -8.39
N ARG A 99 -19.78 -9.51 -9.45
CA ARG A 99 -18.96 -10.73 -9.44
C ARG A 99 -17.56 -10.49 -8.90
N THR A 100 -16.97 -9.32 -9.19
CA THR A 100 -15.63 -8.98 -8.71
C THR A 100 -15.64 -8.76 -7.19
N SER A 101 -16.64 -8.06 -6.68
CA SER A 101 -16.84 -7.89 -5.24
C SER A 101 -17.08 -9.22 -4.54
N HIS A 102 -17.93 -10.07 -5.08
CA HIS A 102 -18.17 -11.42 -4.53
C HIS A 102 -16.94 -12.31 -4.61
N GLY A 103 -16.21 -12.32 -5.73
CA GLY A 103 -14.96 -13.07 -5.88
C GLY A 103 -13.88 -12.66 -4.88
N THR A 104 -13.75 -11.36 -4.62
CA THR A 104 -12.73 -10.86 -3.67
C THR A 104 -13.04 -11.23 -2.23
N ILE A 105 -14.31 -11.25 -1.79
CA ILE A 105 -14.64 -11.68 -0.41
C ILE A 105 -14.41 -13.18 -0.22
N TRP A 106 -14.69 -14.02 -1.21
CA TRP A 106 -14.38 -15.45 -1.17
C TRP A 106 -12.87 -15.69 -1.15
N PHE A 107 -12.10 -14.97 -1.97
CA PHE A 107 -10.64 -15.07 -1.95
C PHE A 107 -10.08 -14.68 -0.59
N LEU A 108 -10.52 -13.55 -0.02
CA LEU A 108 -10.11 -13.10 1.32
C LEU A 108 -10.49 -14.13 2.40
N THR A 109 -11.67 -14.74 2.31
CA THR A 109 -12.11 -15.77 3.25
C THR A 109 -11.19 -16.99 3.22
N TRP A 110 -10.79 -17.47 2.06
CA TRP A 110 -9.85 -18.58 1.92
C TRP A 110 -8.44 -18.21 2.40
N GLU A 111 -7.98 -17.01 2.09
CA GLU A 111 -6.71 -16.49 2.57
C GLU A 111 -6.66 -16.40 4.10
N LEU A 112 -7.73 -15.87 4.71
CA LEU A 112 -7.87 -15.82 6.18
C LEU A 112 -7.99 -17.21 6.80
N ALA A 113 -8.67 -18.16 6.16
CA ALA A 113 -8.73 -19.54 6.62
C ALA A 113 -7.32 -20.17 6.64
N ALA A 114 -6.51 -19.94 5.60
CA ALA A 114 -5.11 -20.39 5.57
C ALA A 114 -4.27 -19.67 6.65
N THR A 115 -4.50 -18.39 6.88
CA THR A 115 -3.84 -17.62 7.94
C THR A 115 -4.15 -18.19 9.32
N VAL A 116 -5.43 -18.40 9.61
CA VAL A 116 -5.88 -19.03 10.88
C VAL A 116 -5.33 -20.44 11.05
N PHE A 117 -5.30 -21.22 9.97
CA PHE A 117 -4.69 -22.56 10.01
C PHE A 117 -3.21 -22.51 10.40
N CYS A 118 -2.42 -21.64 9.78
CA CYS A 118 -1.01 -21.45 10.16
C CYS A 118 -0.86 -20.98 11.62
N GLY A 119 -1.70 -20.02 12.06
CA GLY A 119 -1.71 -19.53 13.44
C GLY A 119 -2.06 -20.62 14.47
N THR A 120 -3.03 -21.46 14.16
CA THR A 120 -3.40 -22.61 15.03
C THR A 120 -2.31 -23.67 15.10
N LEU A 121 -1.60 -23.91 14.00
CA LEU A 121 -0.43 -24.80 14.01
C LEU A 121 0.69 -24.24 14.90
N ILE A 122 1.00 -22.94 14.83
CA ILE A 122 2.02 -22.30 15.66
C ILE A 122 1.63 -22.42 17.15
N ASN A 123 0.40 -22.02 17.49
CA ASN A 123 -0.08 -22.05 18.86
C ASN A 123 -0.24 -23.49 19.40
N GLY A 124 -0.73 -24.41 18.57
CA GLY A 124 -0.91 -25.82 18.91
C GLY A 124 0.43 -26.54 19.15
N THR A 125 1.44 -26.30 18.30
CA THR A 125 2.79 -26.83 18.53
C THR A 125 3.38 -26.29 19.82
N ASN A 126 3.25 -25.00 20.10
CA ASN A 126 3.74 -24.40 21.33
C ASN A 126 3.08 -25.02 22.58
N VAL A 127 1.75 -25.23 22.57
CA VAL A 127 1.01 -25.80 23.70
C VAL A 127 1.30 -27.31 23.86
N ILE A 128 1.21 -28.09 22.79
CA ILE A 128 1.37 -29.54 22.81
C ILE A 128 2.81 -29.90 23.11
N VAL A 129 3.76 -29.24 22.45
CA VAL A 129 5.19 -29.56 22.63
C VAL A 129 5.64 -29.17 24.02
N ASN A 130 5.25 -27.96 24.51
CA ASN A 130 5.60 -27.55 25.88
C ASN A 130 4.96 -28.44 26.96
N ARG A 131 3.79 -29.07 26.68
CA ARG A 131 3.08 -29.91 27.65
C ARG A 131 3.56 -31.36 27.63
N PHE A 132 3.89 -31.92 26.46
CA PHE A 132 4.17 -33.34 26.31
C PHE A 132 5.63 -33.67 25.98
N PHE A 133 6.35 -32.74 25.40
CA PHE A 133 7.72 -32.94 24.90
C PHE A 133 8.68 -31.91 25.48
N LYS A 134 8.66 -31.71 26.81
CA LYS A 134 9.79 -31.02 27.44
C LYS A 134 11.01 -31.89 27.17
N GLY A 135 11.83 -31.45 26.21
CA GLY A 135 13.05 -32.15 25.86
C GLY A 135 13.96 -32.33 27.10
N LYS A 136 14.90 -33.27 27.06
CA LYS A 136 15.89 -33.50 28.13
C LYS A 136 16.71 -32.24 28.48
N SER A 137 16.72 -31.23 27.61
CA SER A 137 17.37 -29.93 27.78
C SER A 137 16.44 -28.81 28.31
N GLY A 138 15.12 -29.08 28.47
CA GLY A 138 14.18 -28.06 28.95
C GLY A 138 13.81 -26.94 27.93
N GLU A 139 14.39 -26.97 26.73
CA GLU A 139 14.08 -25.98 25.69
C GLU A 139 12.77 -26.25 24.99
N PRO A 140 11.92 -25.22 24.77
CA PRO A 140 10.69 -25.36 23.98
C PRO A 140 11.05 -25.64 22.52
N LEU A 141 10.40 -26.61 21.90
CA LEU A 141 10.55 -26.88 20.49
C LEU A 141 9.92 -25.73 19.71
N ALA A 142 10.72 -24.94 19.00
CA ALA A 142 10.24 -23.82 18.22
C ALA A 142 9.40 -24.31 17.01
N SER A 143 8.32 -23.61 16.72
CA SER A 143 7.55 -23.86 15.48
C SER A 143 8.44 -23.75 14.25
N PRO A 144 8.21 -24.60 13.22
CA PRO A 144 9.03 -24.54 12.01
C PRO A 144 9.04 -23.11 11.40
N ARG A 145 10.23 -22.57 11.17
CA ARG A 145 10.42 -21.21 10.63
C ARG A 145 9.63 -20.96 9.34
N PHE A 146 9.36 -22.01 8.57
CA PHE A 146 8.52 -21.93 7.37
C PHE A 146 7.08 -21.55 7.71
N ILE A 147 6.46 -22.17 8.73
CA ILE A 147 5.07 -21.87 9.11
C ILE A 147 4.96 -20.43 9.64
N ILE A 148 5.93 -19.98 10.44
CA ILE A 148 5.97 -18.59 10.92
C ILE A 148 6.06 -17.61 9.76
N ARG A 149 6.93 -17.87 8.77
CA ARG A 149 7.05 -17.04 7.58
C ARG A 149 5.76 -17.04 6.76
N ALA A 150 5.14 -18.21 6.55
CA ALA A 150 3.87 -18.33 5.86
C ALA A 150 2.76 -17.54 6.58
N TYR A 151 2.67 -17.67 7.90
CA TYR A 151 1.71 -16.91 8.70
C TYR A 151 1.89 -15.40 8.56
N LYS A 152 3.12 -14.89 8.71
CA LYS A 152 3.42 -13.47 8.56
C LYS A 152 3.10 -12.96 7.14
N THR A 153 3.42 -13.76 6.11
CA THR A 153 3.11 -13.40 4.72
C THR A 153 1.60 -13.34 4.50
N LEU A 154 0.86 -14.36 4.91
CA LEU A 154 -0.60 -14.39 4.78
C LEU A 154 -1.28 -13.29 5.61
N ALA A 155 -0.80 -13.02 6.82
CA ALA A 155 -1.29 -11.91 7.63
C ALA A 155 -1.10 -10.55 6.94
N PHE A 156 0.02 -10.34 6.25
CA PHE A 156 0.26 -9.12 5.49
C PHE A 156 -0.60 -9.05 4.22
N THR A 157 -0.64 -10.14 3.44
CA THR A 157 -1.42 -10.16 2.19
C THR A 157 -2.92 -10.05 2.45
N SER A 158 -3.44 -10.56 3.58
CA SER A 158 -4.84 -10.37 3.96
C SER A 158 -5.21 -8.90 4.22
N VAL A 159 -4.27 -8.06 4.66
CA VAL A 159 -4.49 -6.60 4.75
C VAL A 159 -4.60 -5.99 3.35
N LEU A 160 -3.75 -6.42 2.40
CA LEU A 160 -3.81 -5.94 1.02
C LEU A 160 -5.12 -6.37 0.33
N THR A 161 -5.54 -7.62 0.51
CA THR A 161 -6.82 -8.10 -0.01
C THR A 161 -8.00 -7.39 0.66
N GLY A 162 -7.91 -7.12 1.97
CA GLY A 162 -8.87 -6.29 2.71
C GLY A 162 -8.96 -4.87 2.16
N TRP A 163 -7.83 -4.26 1.81
CA TRP A 163 -7.81 -2.96 1.12
C TRP A 163 -8.56 -2.99 -0.20
N VAL A 164 -8.27 -3.98 -1.07
CA VAL A 164 -8.98 -4.13 -2.35
C VAL A 164 -10.47 -4.29 -2.12
N ARG A 165 -10.87 -5.10 -1.12
CA ARG A 165 -12.28 -5.30 -0.77
C ARG A 165 -12.97 -4.01 -0.32
N VAL A 166 -12.32 -3.22 0.51
CA VAL A 166 -12.82 -1.91 0.97
C VAL A 166 -12.95 -0.92 -0.19
N CYS A 167 -11.98 -0.91 -1.13
CA CYS A 167 -12.06 -0.06 -2.32
C CYS A 167 -13.19 -0.46 -3.27
N LEU A 168 -13.56 -1.74 -3.35
CA LEU A 168 -14.67 -2.22 -4.16
C LEU A 168 -16.06 -1.99 -3.51
N ALA A 169 -16.10 -1.67 -2.23
CA ALA A 169 -17.38 -1.44 -1.54
C ALA A 169 -18.15 -0.22 -2.08
N PRO A 170 -17.55 0.96 -2.34
CA PRO A 170 -18.24 2.07 -3.02
C PRO A 170 -18.70 1.69 -4.43
N VAL A 171 -17.91 0.89 -5.17
CA VAL A 171 -18.29 0.39 -6.49
C VAL A 171 -19.59 -0.41 -6.42
N ALA A 172 -19.70 -1.34 -5.47
CA ALA A 172 -20.92 -2.11 -5.26
C ALA A 172 -22.07 -1.26 -4.68
N LEU A 173 -21.77 -0.26 -3.86
CA LEU A 173 -22.77 0.63 -3.26
C LEU A 173 -23.49 1.48 -4.32
N PHE A 174 -22.73 2.05 -5.25
CA PHE A 174 -23.23 3.01 -6.23
C PHE A 174 -23.39 2.42 -7.63
N GLY A 175 -22.95 1.18 -7.88
CA GLY A 175 -23.01 0.56 -9.19
C GLY A 175 -22.00 1.12 -10.19
N PHE A 176 -20.89 1.65 -9.71
CA PHE A 176 -19.80 2.14 -10.55
C PHE A 176 -19.04 1.00 -11.25
N CYS A 177 -18.21 1.36 -12.22
CA CYS A 177 -17.32 0.44 -12.91
C CYS A 177 -18.06 -0.61 -13.76
N TYR A 178 -19.18 -0.24 -14.32
CA TYR A 178 -19.95 -1.13 -15.19
C TYR A 178 -19.71 -0.82 -16.68
N ASN A 179 -19.71 -1.86 -17.53
CA ASN A 179 -19.51 -1.76 -18.97
C ASN A 179 -18.28 -0.94 -19.37
N ARG A 180 -18.48 0.18 -20.07
CA ARG A 180 -17.42 1.03 -20.62
C ARG A 180 -16.54 1.68 -19.56
N SER A 181 -17.08 1.95 -18.39
CA SER A 181 -16.34 2.59 -17.28
C SER A 181 -15.42 1.64 -16.51
N THR A 182 -15.52 0.33 -16.75
CA THR A 182 -14.74 -0.70 -16.03
C THR A 182 -13.24 -0.49 -16.19
N GLY A 183 -12.76 -0.22 -17.41
CA GLY A 183 -11.33 -0.02 -17.68
C GLY A 183 -10.75 1.17 -16.92
N GLN A 184 -11.41 2.33 -16.98
CA GLN A 184 -11.02 3.53 -16.24
C GLN A 184 -11.01 3.29 -14.73
N CYS A 185 -12.05 2.65 -14.23
CA CYS A 185 -12.20 2.37 -12.80
C CYS A 185 -11.07 1.46 -12.28
N ILE A 186 -10.75 0.39 -13.02
CA ILE A 186 -9.65 -0.52 -12.69
C ILE A 186 -8.31 0.22 -12.72
N ALA A 187 -8.07 1.03 -13.77
CA ALA A 187 -6.83 1.81 -13.89
C ALA A 187 -6.65 2.76 -12.70
N HIS A 188 -7.70 3.53 -12.33
CA HIS A 188 -7.67 4.43 -11.17
C HIS A 188 -7.48 3.67 -9.86
N GLY A 189 -8.16 2.54 -9.69
CA GLY A 189 -8.03 1.69 -8.51
C GLY A 189 -6.61 1.13 -8.33
N ILE A 190 -6.02 0.57 -9.39
CA ILE A 190 -4.69 -0.04 -9.35
C ILE A 190 -3.59 1.01 -9.21
N MET A 191 -3.60 2.06 -10.04
CA MET A 191 -2.56 3.10 -10.00
C MET A 191 -2.61 3.87 -8.68
N GLY A 192 -3.80 4.27 -8.23
CA GLY A 192 -3.94 4.96 -6.95
C GLY A 192 -3.52 4.09 -5.77
N SER A 193 -3.91 2.81 -5.75
CA SER A 193 -3.44 1.85 -4.73
C SER A 193 -1.92 1.65 -4.78
N SER A 194 -1.32 1.69 -5.96
CA SER A 194 0.15 1.60 -6.12
C SER A 194 0.86 2.81 -5.52
N PHE A 195 0.35 4.04 -5.71
CA PHE A 195 0.87 5.23 -5.04
C PHE A 195 0.74 5.15 -3.52
N ILE A 196 -0.42 4.71 -3.01
CA ILE A 196 -0.66 4.53 -1.56
C ILE A 196 0.28 3.47 -1.00
N GLY A 197 0.38 2.31 -1.65
CA GLY A 197 1.26 1.21 -1.24
C GLY A 197 2.74 1.60 -1.28
N TYR A 198 3.15 2.38 -2.29
CA TYR A 198 4.52 2.87 -2.37
C TYR A 198 4.81 3.92 -1.31
N GLY A 199 3.86 4.82 -1.02
CA GLY A 199 3.95 5.75 0.10
C GLY A 199 4.09 5.02 1.45
N PHE A 200 3.35 3.93 1.66
CA PHE A 200 3.51 3.06 2.83
C PHE A 200 4.90 2.40 2.88
N LEU A 201 5.39 1.89 1.75
CA LEU A 201 6.74 1.31 1.67
C LEU A 201 7.83 2.32 2.05
N LEU A 202 7.72 3.56 1.54
CA LEU A 202 8.65 4.64 1.91
C LEU A 202 8.56 5.00 3.40
N LEU A 203 7.36 5.05 3.96
CA LEU A 203 7.16 5.28 5.38
C LEU A 203 7.75 4.14 6.22
N TRP A 204 7.61 2.90 5.77
CA TRP A 204 8.21 1.74 6.43
C TRP A 204 9.74 1.80 6.43
N VAL A 205 10.35 2.10 5.28
CA VAL A 205 11.81 2.31 5.17
C VAL A 205 12.28 3.46 6.07
N LEU A 206 11.47 4.51 6.18
CA LEU A 206 11.78 5.69 7.00
C LEU A 206 11.71 5.38 8.50
N LEU A 207 10.67 4.70 8.98
CA LEU A 207 10.39 4.56 10.41
C LEU A 207 11.08 3.33 11.04
N VAL A 208 11.32 2.26 10.28
CA VAL A 208 11.86 1.01 10.84
C VAL A 208 13.38 1.13 11.08
N PRO A 209 13.85 1.12 12.37
CA PRO A 209 15.22 1.49 12.71
C PRO A 209 16.27 0.57 12.09
N TRP A 210 16.07 -0.73 12.06
CA TRP A 210 17.07 -1.66 11.49
C TRP A 210 17.19 -1.52 9.97
N ILE A 211 16.13 -1.16 9.24
CA ILE A 211 16.22 -0.85 7.80
C ILE A 211 17.01 0.45 7.62
N ARG A 212 16.67 1.49 8.37
CA ARG A 212 17.33 2.79 8.33
C ARG A 212 18.81 2.68 8.74
N ASN A 213 19.10 1.94 9.80
CA ASN A 213 20.47 1.73 10.27
C ASN A 213 21.29 0.89 9.28
N HIS A 214 20.67 -0.10 8.63
CA HIS A 214 21.33 -0.84 7.55
C HIS A 214 21.73 0.08 6.39
N LEU A 215 20.87 1.02 6.02
CA LEU A 215 21.19 2.05 5.02
C LEU A 215 22.28 3.01 5.48
N LYS A 216 22.41 3.27 6.79
CA LYS A 216 23.45 4.11 7.39
C LYS A 216 24.79 3.39 7.49
N LEU A 217 24.80 2.13 7.96
CA LEU A 217 26.00 1.33 8.17
C LEU A 217 26.66 0.90 6.87
N ASN A 218 25.91 0.84 5.77
CA ASN A 218 26.44 0.53 4.45
C ASN A 218 27.19 1.70 3.79
N GLY A 219 27.88 2.52 4.58
CA GLY A 219 28.98 3.35 4.06
C GLY A 219 30.01 2.55 3.25
N ASP A 220 30.00 1.22 3.37
CA ASP A 220 30.75 0.25 2.58
C ASP A 220 30.12 -0.10 1.22
N ASN A 221 29.16 0.70 0.76
CA ASN A 221 28.63 0.66 -0.62
C ASN A 221 28.29 -0.74 -1.19
N THR A 222 27.77 -1.64 -0.35
CA THR A 222 27.42 -3.02 -0.81
C THR A 222 26.07 -3.10 -1.50
N THR A 223 25.17 -2.13 -1.28
CA THR A 223 23.80 -2.15 -1.78
C THR A 223 23.50 -0.93 -2.66
N LYS A 224 22.54 -1.10 -3.58
CA LYS A 224 22.01 -0.01 -4.39
C LYS A 224 21.21 0.96 -3.52
N SER A 225 21.24 2.25 -3.88
CA SER A 225 20.43 3.27 -3.23
C SER A 225 18.94 3.03 -3.48
N GLN A 226 18.08 3.63 -2.63
CA GLN A 226 16.65 3.65 -2.86
C GLN A 226 16.31 4.24 -4.24
N ASP A 227 16.98 5.34 -4.63
CA ASP A 227 16.73 6.03 -5.89
C ASP A 227 17.07 5.17 -7.13
N PHE A 228 17.97 4.17 -7.00
CA PHE A 228 18.18 3.15 -8.04
C PHE A 228 16.96 2.26 -8.21
N TRP A 229 16.37 1.81 -7.11
CA TRP A 229 15.17 0.96 -7.14
C TRP A 229 13.94 1.73 -7.61
N ASP A 230 13.80 2.99 -7.18
CA ASP A 230 12.75 3.90 -7.65
C ASP A 230 12.84 4.07 -9.17
N SER A 231 14.05 4.34 -9.69
CA SER A 231 14.30 4.48 -11.13
C SER A 231 14.03 3.18 -11.90
N SER A 232 14.36 2.03 -11.30
CA SER A 232 14.11 0.73 -11.91
C SER A 232 12.63 0.42 -12.03
N LEU A 233 11.86 0.74 -10.99
CA LEU A 233 10.41 0.58 -10.99
C LEU A 233 9.76 1.49 -12.01
N MET A 234 10.16 2.78 -12.06
CA MET A 234 9.67 3.73 -13.05
C MET A 234 10.00 3.30 -14.48
N CYS A 235 11.21 2.80 -14.72
CA CYS A 235 11.60 2.28 -16.01
C CYS A 235 10.71 1.11 -16.45
N LEU A 236 10.52 0.13 -15.58
CA LEU A 236 9.66 -1.03 -15.86
C LEU A 236 8.22 -0.61 -16.13
N TRP A 237 7.69 0.26 -15.27
CA TRP A 237 6.35 0.80 -15.43
C TRP A 237 6.18 1.59 -16.73
N GLY A 238 7.16 2.43 -17.05
CA GLY A 238 7.18 3.21 -18.28
C GLY A 238 7.16 2.32 -19.52
N ILE A 239 7.91 1.20 -19.53
CA ILE A 239 7.85 0.22 -20.62
C ILE A 239 6.44 -0.36 -20.75
N VAL A 240 5.88 -0.86 -19.65
CA VAL A 240 4.52 -1.44 -19.65
C VAL A 240 3.52 -0.42 -20.19
N ASN A 241 3.49 0.78 -19.61
CA ASN A 241 2.55 1.84 -19.99
C ASN A 241 2.66 2.22 -21.47
N THR A 242 3.88 2.37 -22.00
CA THR A 242 4.10 2.72 -23.41
C THR A 242 3.46 1.73 -24.38
N PHE A 243 3.43 0.44 -24.05
CA PHE A 243 2.95 -0.59 -24.95
C PHE A 243 1.54 -1.10 -24.66
N THR A 244 0.93 -0.69 -23.54
CA THR A 244 -0.39 -1.18 -23.14
C THR A 244 -1.50 -0.13 -23.25
N GLU A 245 -1.16 1.18 -23.28
CA GLU A 245 -2.14 2.26 -23.31
C GLU A 245 -2.89 2.36 -24.65
N HIS A 246 -2.26 1.99 -25.74
CA HIS A 246 -2.87 2.03 -27.07
C HIS A 246 -2.93 0.63 -27.69
N ARG A 247 -4.07 0.29 -28.32
CA ARG A 247 -4.24 -0.97 -29.04
C ARG A 247 -3.65 -0.87 -30.45
N TRP A 248 -2.37 -1.09 -30.58
CA TRP A 248 -1.62 -0.98 -31.82
C TRP A 248 -2.27 -1.73 -32.99
N GLY A 249 -2.61 -1.00 -34.07
CA GLY A 249 -3.18 -1.56 -35.29
C GLY A 249 -4.65 -1.95 -35.22
N ARG A 250 -5.37 -1.64 -34.13
CA ARG A 250 -6.80 -1.93 -33.97
C ARG A 250 -7.68 -0.70 -33.93
N GLU A 251 -7.16 0.42 -33.48
CA GLU A 251 -7.91 1.68 -33.30
C GLU A 251 -7.06 2.90 -33.67
N GLY A 252 -7.72 4.04 -33.93
CA GLY A 252 -7.05 5.32 -34.13
C GLY A 252 -6.56 5.91 -32.81
N TRP A 253 -5.48 6.70 -32.88
CA TRP A 253 -4.93 7.37 -31.70
C TRP A 253 -5.88 8.43 -31.14
N SER A 254 -6.26 8.32 -29.88
CA SER A 254 -7.01 9.32 -29.15
C SER A 254 -6.07 10.33 -28.48
N HIS A 255 -6.62 11.47 -28.00
CA HIS A 255 -5.84 12.44 -27.24
C HIS A 255 -5.29 11.85 -25.92
N GLY A 256 -6.08 11.01 -25.27
CA GLY A 256 -5.67 10.27 -24.06
C GLY A 256 -4.49 9.34 -24.33
N ASP A 257 -4.52 8.57 -25.43
CA ASP A 257 -3.45 7.64 -25.81
C ASP A 257 -2.11 8.36 -25.99
N TYR A 258 -2.12 9.50 -26.69
CA TYR A 258 -0.90 10.31 -26.85
C TYR A 258 -0.32 10.73 -25.50
N GLN A 259 -1.16 11.15 -24.57
CA GLN A 259 -0.72 11.65 -23.27
C GLN A 259 -0.19 10.52 -22.39
N HIS A 260 -0.92 9.42 -22.29
CA HIS A 260 -0.51 8.28 -21.47
C HIS A 260 0.73 7.60 -22.03
N THR A 261 0.81 7.37 -23.34
CA THR A 261 2.01 6.81 -24.00
C THR A 261 3.21 7.73 -23.80
N SER A 262 3.05 9.06 -23.92
CA SER A 262 4.14 10.02 -23.66
C SER A 262 4.63 9.98 -22.22
N MET A 263 3.73 9.80 -21.25
CA MET A 263 4.11 9.56 -19.84
C MET A 263 4.89 8.26 -19.68
N GLY A 264 4.48 7.18 -20.36
CA GLY A 264 5.23 5.93 -20.40
C GLY A 264 6.65 6.11 -20.91
N ILE A 265 6.82 6.82 -22.04
CA ILE A 265 8.12 7.09 -22.64
C ILE A 265 9.02 7.88 -21.70
N ILE A 266 8.54 8.95 -21.05
CA ILE A 266 9.37 9.74 -20.13
C ILE A 266 9.78 8.94 -18.90
N TRP A 267 8.90 8.06 -18.38
CA TRP A 267 9.22 7.18 -17.26
C TRP A 267 10.25 6.13 -17.65
N TRP A 268 10.12 5.55 -18.85
CA TRP A 268 11.11 4.60 -19.37
C TRP A 268 12.48 5.26 -19.53
N CYS A 269 12.55 6.36 -20.29
CA CYS A 269 13.82 7.04 -20.56
C CYS A 269 14.45 7.64 -19.29
N GLY A 270 13.65 8.28 -18.46
CA GLY A 270 14.11 8.85 -17.20
C GLY A 270 14.49 7.78 -16.19
N GLY A 271 13.76 6.66 -16.13
CA GLY A 271 14.12 5.52 -15.31
C GLY A 271 15.48 4.94 -15.69
N LEU A 272 15.76 4.77 -16.99
CA LEU A 272 17.09 4.35 -17.49
C LEU A 272 18.19 5.33 -17.09
N LEU A 273 17.94 6.64 -17.22
CA LEU A 273 18.89 7.67 -16.78
C LEU A 273 19.15 7.59 -15.28
N GLY A 274 18.09 7.47 -14.47
CA GLY A 274 18.21 7.38 -13.01
C GLY A 274 18.97 6.12 -12.57
N MET A 275 18.70 4.97 -13.20
CA MET A 275 19.48 3.73 -12.97
C MET A 275 20.96 3.92 -13.32
N TRP A 276 21.25 4.58 -14.43
CA TRP A 276 22.61 4.89 -14.83
C TRP A 276 23.32 5.82 -13.84
N MET A 277 22.65 6.89 -13.39
CA MET A 277 23.22 7.84 -12.44
C MET A 277 23.51 7.19 -11.09
N SER A 278 22.65 6.28 -10.63
CA SER A 278 22.83 5.52 -9.38
C SER A 278 23.35 4.10 -9.57
N ARG A 279 24.08 3.83 -10.70
CA ARG A 279 24.66 2.51 -10.97
C ARG A 279 25.74 2.06 -9.97
N LYS A 280 26.41 3.00 -9.29
CA LYS A 280 27.30 2.70 -8.19
C LYS A 280 26.47 2.55 -6.92
N ASN A 281 26.90 1.65 -6.02
CA ASN A 281 26.19 1.42 -4.77
C ASN A 281 26.20 2.66 -3.88
N GLY A 282 25.11 2.91 -3.17
CA GLY A 282 24.95 4.05 -2.28
C GLY A 282 24.77 5.42 -2.95
N VAL A 283 24.95 5.53 -4.28
CA VAL A 283 24.82 6.82 -4.97
C VAL A 283 23.35 7.19 -5.15
N ARG A 284 23.00 8.38 -4.66
CA ARG A 284 21.66 8.97 -4.74
C ARG A 284 21.49 9.77 -6.03
N ASN A 285 20.24 9.90 -6.50
CA ASN A 285 19.90 10.77 -7.62
C ASN A 285 18.48 11.34 -7.46
N VAL A 286 18.20 12.42 -8.16
CA VAL A 286 16.91 13.13 -8.11
C VAL A 286 15.98 12.80 -9.29
N VAL A 287 16.40 11.95 -10.21
CA VAL A 287 15.62 11.67 -11.42
C VAL A 287 14.22 11.12 -11.13
N PRO A 288 14.02 10.17 -10.19
CA PRO A 288 12.67 9.74 -9.83
C PRO A 288 11.78 10.89 -9.38
N ALA A 289 12.32 11.79 -8.57
CA ALA A 289 11.57 12.95 -8.09
C ALA A 289 11.23 13.93 -9.24
N VAL A 290 12.14 14.13 -10.18
CA VAL A 290 11.90 14.95 -11.39
C VAL A 290 10.80 14.31 -12.25
N LEU A 291 10.80 12.97 -12.40
CA LEU A 291 9.74 12.25 -13.12
C LEU A 291 8.37 12.44 -12.47
N LEU A 292 8.28 12.44 -11.13
CA LEU A 292 7.05 12.75 -10.42
C LEU A 292 6.57 14.18 -10.70
N ILE A 293 7.48 15.16 -10.80
CA ILE A 293 7.14 16.54 -11.15
C ILE A 293 6.59 16.61 -12.57
N TYR A 294 7.23 15.98 -13.56
CA TYR A 294 6.72 15.96 -14.93
C TYR A 294 5.36 15.26 -15.03
N THR A 295 5.19 14.14 -14.34
CA THR A 295 3.90 13.43 -14.30
C THR A 295 2.82 14.30 -13.67
N GLY A 296 3.12 14.92 -12.54
CA GLY A 296 2.18 15.84 -11.87
C GLY A 296 1.80 17.03 -12.73
N TYR A 297 2.77 17.61 -13.45
CA TYR A 297 2.51 18.68 -14.41
C TYR A 297 1.59 18.21 -15.54
N ALA A 298 1.91 17.08 -16.19
CA ALA A 298 1.08 16.55 -17.28
C ALA A 298 -0.36 16.30 -16.82
N MET A 299 -0.54 15.68 -15.64
CA MET A 299 -1.85 15.40 -15.08
C MET A 299 -2.62 16.66 -14.65
N SER A 300 -1.92 17.70 -14.20
CA SER A 300 -2.56 18.97 -13.82
C SER A 300 -3.07 19.75 -15.03
N GLN A 301 -2.52 19.51 -16.21
CA GLN A 301 -2.92 20.16 -17.48
C GLN A 301 -3.95 19.33 -18.27
N HIS A 302 -4.28 18.13 -17.78
CA HIS A 302 -5.21 17.25 -18.46
C HIS A 302 -6.65 17.77 -18.34
N THR A 303 -7.22 18.20 -19.48
CA THR A 303 -8.60 18.67 -19.52
C THR A 303 -9.54 17.47 -19.55
N GLN A 304 -10.56 17.51 -18.71
CA GLN A 304 -11.60 16.50 -18.59
C GLN A 304 -12.94 17.07 -19.06
N HIS A 305 -13.90 16.21 -19.39
CA HIS A 305 -15.24 16.64 -19.78
C HIS A 305 -15.96 17.40 -18.66
N LEU A 306 -15.77 16.98 -17.42
CA LEU A 306 -16.38 17.61 -16.25
C LEU A 306 -15.42 18.63 -15.63
N ALA A 307 -15.91 19.82 -15.33
CA ALA A 307 -15.12 20.85 -14.65
C ALA A 307 -14.62 20.40 -13.27
N ILE A 308 -15.41 19.61 -12.54
CA ILE A 308 -14.99 19.02 -11.26
C ILE A 308 -13.84 18.02 -11.46
N SER A 309 -13.90 17.20 -12.51
CA SER A 309 -12.85 16.24 -12.85
C SER A 309 -11.52 16.93 -13.16
N THR A 310 -11.55 17.99 -13.97
CA THR A 310 -10.35 18.79 -14.25
C THR A 310 -9.71 19.33 -12.97
N LYS A 311 -10.50 19.82 -12.01
CA LYS A 311 -9.99 20.36 -10.74
C LYS A 311 -9.40 19.25 -9.83
N VAL A 312 -10.02 18.08 -9.77
CA VAL A 312 -9.52 16.94 -8.97
C VAL A 312 -8.22 16.41 -9.56
N HIS A 313 -8.12 16.26 -10.89
CA HIS A 313 -6.89 15.86 -11.56
C HIS A 313 -5.78 16.93 -11.40
N ALA A 314 -6.13 18.21 -11.44
CA ALA A 314 -5.17 19.28 -11.16
C ALA A 314 -4.64 19.19 -9.71
N MET A 315 -5.51 18.92 -8.73
CA MET A 315 -5.08 18.74 -7.33
C MET A 315 -4.19 17.50 -7.16
N PHE A 316 -4.55 16.37 -7.77
CA PHE A 316 -3.70 15.18 -7.83
C PHE A 316 -2.30 15.53 -8.38
N GLY A 317 -2.24 16.17 -9.54
CA GLY A 317 -0.98 16.56 -10.16
C GLY A 317 -0.15 17.52 -9.29
N ASN A 318 -0.78 18.52 -8.65
CA ASN A 318 -0.11 19.46 -7.76
C ASN A 318 0.50 18.76 -6.52
N VAL A 319 -0.22 17.82 -5.91
CA VAL A 319 0.28 17.05 -4.76
C VAL A 319 1.45 16.16 -5.18
N LEU A 320 1.38 15.57 -6.37
CA LEU A 320 2.46 14.73 -6.89
C LEU A 320 3.72 15.57 -7.18
N MET A 321 3.56 16.77 -7.76
CA MET A 321 4.67 17.73 -7.94
C MET A 321 5.29 18.15 -6.60
N LEU A 322 4.46 18.42 -5.59
CA LEU A 322 4.94 18.74 -4.24
C LEU A 322 5.74 17.58 -3.64
N GLY A 323 5.30 16.33 -3.83
CA GLY A 323 6.03 15.13 -3.41
C GLY A 323 7.41 15.04 -4.07
N GLY A 324 7.48 15.26 -5.38
CA GLY A 324 8.74 15.30 -6.12
C GLY A 324 9.67 16.44 -5.64
N LEU A 325 9.13 17.64 -5.46
CA LEU A 325 9.90 18.81 -4.99
C LEU A 325 10.46 18.58 -3.58
N THR A 326 9.63 18.09 -2.65
CA THR A 326 10.07 17.80 -1.27
C THR A 326 11.13 16.70 -1.24
N ARG A 327 11.06 15.71 -2.14
CA ARG A 327 12.10 14.69 -2.29
C ARG A 327 13.42 15.26 -2.79
N ILE A 328 13.41 16.20 -3.74
CA ILE A 328 14.62 16.90 -4.20
C ILE A 328 15.24 17.70 -3.04
N ILE A 329 14.40 18.43 -2.30
CA ILE A 329 14.85 19.20 -1.12
C ILE A 329 15.48 18.26 -0.08
N GLU A 330 14.84 17.13 0.20
CA GLU A 330 15.37 16.11 1.12
C GLU A 330 16.76 15.65 0.69
N ILE A 331 16.94 15.21 -0.55
CA ILE A 331 18.21 14.66 -1.05
C ILE A 331 19.31 15.72 -1.10
N CYS A 332 19.00 16.92 -1.60
CA CYS A 332 20.03 17.93 -1.89
C CYS A 332 20.38 18.82 -0.69
N PHE A 333 19.41 19.09 0.19
CA PHE A 333 19.58 20.12 1.22
C PHE A 333 19.44 19.59 2.65
N VAL A 334 18.54 18.65 2.89
CA VAL A 334 18.25 18.12 4.23
C VAL A 334 19.24 17.02 4.59
N LEU A 335 19.38 16.01 3.74
CA LEU A 335 20.26 14.86 3.97
C LEU A 335 21.62 15.00 3.28
N LYS A 336 21.83 16.01 2.42
CA LYS A 336 23.08 16.25 1.69
C LYS A 336 23.62 15.00 1.00
N ASN A 337 22.79 14.34 0.24
CA ASN A 337 23.04 13.06 -0.44
C ASN A 337 23.23 11.83 0.48
N ALA A 338 23.00 11.94 1.78
CA ALA A 338 23.01 10.79 2.68
C ALA A 338 21.70 9.99 2.58
N ALA A 339 21.76 8.70 2.90
CA ALA A 339 20.56 7.85 2.92
C ALA A 339 19.64 8.15 4.12
N CYS A 340 20.20 8.61 5.24
CA CYS A 340 19.49 9.00 6.46
C CYS A 340 20.30 10.08 7.21
N SER A 341 19.67 10.69 8.23
CA SER A 341 20.36 11.68 9.07
C SER A 341 21.54 11.08 9.84
N GLU A 342 22.58 11.88 10.11
CA GLU A 342 23.75 11.45 10.88
C GLU A 342 23.40 10.96 12.28
N SER A 343 22.43 11.62 12.93
CA SER A 343 21.91 11.23 14.24
C SER A 343 21.06 9.95 14.23
N GLY A 344 20.69 9.45 13.06
CA GLY A 344 19.70 8.36 12.93
C GLY A 344 18.25 8.76 13.22
N LYS A 345 17.99 10.03 13.61
CA LYS A 345 16.64 10.52 13.88
C LYS A 345 15.88 10.81 12.57
N VAL A 346 14.59 10.54 12.57
CA VAL A 346 13.71 10.88 11.44
C VAL A 346 13.39 12.38 11.49
N LEU A 347 13.64 13.06 10.39
CA LEU A 347 13.35 14.47 10.25
C LEU A 347 11.92 14.67 9.73
N ILE A 348 11.24 15.71 10.20
CA ILE A 348 9.86 16.02 9.78
C ILE A 348 9.74 16.13 8.25
N ALA A 349 10.73 16.72 7.60
CA ALA A 349 10.75 16.86 6.14
C ALA A 349 10.71 15.52 5.38
N GLN A 350 11.18 14.43 5.99
CA GLN A 350 11.20 13.10 5.38
C GLN A 350 9.81 12.46 5.31
N HIS A 351 8.83 12.97 6.05
CA HIS A 351 7.44 12.51 5.98
C HIS A 351 6.68 13.05 4.76
N PHE A 352 7.14 14.17 4.14
CA PHE A 352 6.42 14.79 3.04
C PHE A 352 6.35 13.91 1.77
N PRO A 353 7.44 13.33 1.26
CA PRO A 353 7.36 12.48 0.06
C PRO A 353 6.39 11.30 0.21
N PRO A 354 6.45 10.45 1.25
CA PRO A 354 5.50 9.36 1.43
C PRO A 354 4.06 9.85 1.67
N PHE A 355 3.87 10.95 2.40
CA PHE A 355 2.55 11.57 2.58
C PHE A 355 1.95 12.03 1.27
N CYS A 356 2.72 12.74 0.43
CA CYS A 356 2.25 13.20 -0.88
C CYS A 356 1.88 12.03 -1.80
N LEU A 357 2.60 10.91 -1.75
CA LEU A 357 2.26 9.73 -2.52
C LEU A 357 0.93 9.12 -2.07
N VAL A 358 0.71 8.98 -0.77
CA VAL A 358 -0.57 8.47 -0.22
C VAL A 358 -1.72 9.40 -0.63
N MET A 359 -1.54 10.71 -0.48
CA MET A 359 -2.53 11.72 -0.84
C MET A 359 -2.84 11.71 -2.34
N SER A 360 -1.80 11.67 -3.18
CA SER A 360 -1.94 11.59 -4.64
C SER A 360 -2.68 10.31 -5.05
N GLY A 361 -2.31 9.18 -4.47
CA GLY A 361 -2.97 7.90 -4.76
C GLY A 361 -4.46 7.95 -4.46
N LEU A 362 -4.86 8.52 -3.33
CA LEU A 362 -6.27 8.61 -2.95
C LEU A 362 -7.04 9.60 -3.84
N LEU A 363 -6.45 10.77 -4.15
CA LEU A 363 -7.03 11.73 -5.10
C LEU A 363 -7.23 11.10 -6.47
N PHE A 364 -6.26 10.30 -6.94
CA PHE A 364 -6.36 9.61 -8.21
C PHE A 364 -7.44 8.53 -8.21
N MET A 365 -7.52 7.70 -7.17
CA MET A 365 -8.59 6.70 -7.02
C MET A 365 -9.98 7.33 -7.01
N SER A 366 -10.11 8.51 -6.45
CA SER A 366 -11.38 9.25 -6.31
C SER A 366 -11.74 10.09 -7.55
N ALA A 367 -10.95 10.02 -8.62
CA ALA A 367 -11.09 10.85 -9.81
C ALA A 367 -11.77 10.13 -10.99
N THR A 368 -12.47 9.02 -10.76
CA THR A 368 -13.23 8.35 -11.82
C THR A 368 -14.39 9.21 -12.30
N GLU A 369 -14.69 9.16 -13.58
CA GLU A 369 -15.73 10.00 -14.20
C GLU A 369 -17.11 9.76 -13.61
N GLU A 370 -17.51 8.50 -13.42
CA GLU A 370 -18.78 8.14 -12.80
C GLU A 370 -18.94 8.70 -11.39
N GLN A 371 -17.90 8.60 -10.57
CA GLN A 371 -17.91 9.11 -9.20
C GLN A 371 -18.01 10.64 -9.18
N LEU A 372 -17.28 11.32 -10.05
CA LEU A 372 -17.28 12.78 -10.11
C LEU A 372 -18.57 13.31 -10.75
N GLN A 373 -19.18 12.56 -11.70
CA GLN A 373 -20.51 12.88 -12.22
C GLN A 373 -21.56 12.83 -11.09
N MET A 374 -21.54 11.76 -10.26
CA MET A 374 -22.44 11.66 -9.11
C MET A 374 -22.26 12.85 -8.14
N VAL A 375 -21.01 13.23 -7.83
CA VAL A 375 -20.72 14.37 -6.94
C VAL A 375 -21.24 15.67 -7.54
N ASN A 376 -21.10 15.86 -8.85
CA ASN A 376 -21.60 17.02 -9.58
C ASN A 376 -23.15 17.05 -9.60
N ASP A 377 -23.80 15.91 -9.78
CA ASP A 377 -25.27 15.79 -9.80
C ASP A 377 -25.90 16.03 -8.42
N LEU A 378 -25.16 15.72 -7.36
CA LEU A 378 -25.51 16.06 -5.97
C LEU A 378 -25.32 17.56 -5.65
N GLY A 379 -24.79 18.36 -6.59
CA GLY A 379 -24.54 19.78 -6.41
C GLY A 379 -23.35 20.12 -5.51
N ALA A 380 -22.48 19.16 -5.21
CA ALA A 380 -21.26 19.40 -4.45
C ALA A 380 -20.18 20.03 -5.34
N ASP A 381 -19.43 20.96 -4.77
CA ASP A 381 -18.32 21.64 -5.46
C ASP A 381 -17.01 20.84 -5.34
N ALA A 382 -16.07 21.12 -6.26
CA ALA A 382 -14.77 20.46 -6.29
C ALA A 382 -13.95 20.66 -5.01
N SER A 383 -14.04 21.84 -4.38
CA SER A 383 -13.28 22.15 -3.16
C SER A 383 -13.73 21.28 -2.01
N SER A 384 -15.05 21.19 -1.77
CA SER A 384 -15.63 20.37 -0.72
C SER A 384 -15.26 18.90 -0.92
N TYR A 385 -15.35 18.39 -2.14
CA TYR A 385 -14.98 17.04 -2.46
C TYR A 385 -13.49 16.76 -2.19
N ILE A 386 -12.60 17.62 -2.68
CA ILE A 386 -11.14 17.50 -2.45
C ILE A 386 -10.81 17.52 -0.96
N LEU A 387 -11.47 18.37 -0.17
CA LEU A 387 -11.25 18.43 1.28
C LEU A 387 -11.63 17.12 1.97
N VAL A 388 -12.77 16.50 1.60
CA VAL A 388 -13.19 15.20 2.16
C VAL A 388 -12.20 14.11 1.80
N VAL A 389 -11.79 14.01 0.52
CA VAL A 389 -10.78 13.04 0.06
C VAL A 389 -9.44 13.27 0.76
N SER A 390 -9.03 14.54 0.91
CA SER A 390 -7.80 14.89 1.64
C SER A 390 -7.89 14.51 3.12
N GLY A 391 -9.04 14.71 3.74
CA GLY A 391 -9.29 14.25 5.12
C GLY A 391 -9.08 12.74 5.27
N ALA A 392 -9.60 11.94 4.32
CA ALA A 392 -9.35 10.51 4.29
C ALA A 392 -7.86 10.18 4.09
N GLY A 393 -7.14 10.94 3.25
CA GLY A 393 -5.69 10.80 3.07
C GLY A 393 -4.90 11.03 4.36
N PHE A 394 -5.25 12.04 5.15
CA PHE A 394 -4.65 12.27 6.47
C PHE A 394 -4.92 11.09 7.42
N LEU A 395 -6.14 10.55 7.43
CA LEU A 395 -6.49 9.41 8.28
C LEU A 395 -5.75 8.14 7.87
N ILE A 396 -5.61 7.87 6.59
CA ILE A 396 -4.85 6.70 6.08
C ILE A 396 -3.38 6.83 6.48
N TYR A 397 -2.76 7.98 6.27
CA TYR A 397 -1.35 8.20 6.64
C TYR A 397 -1.13 8.11 8.16
N LEU A 398 -2.04 8.69 8.95
CA LEU A 398 -2.04 8.53 10.41
C LEU A 398 -2.14 7.06 10.81
N TRP A 399 -3.07 6.31 10.21
CA TRP A 399 -3.25 4.89 10.50
C TRP A 399 -2.00 4.07 10.17
N MET A 400 -1.40 4.29 9.00
CA MET A 400 -0.12 3.66 8.62
C MET A 400 0.97 3.94 9.64
N SER A 401 1.11 5.20 10.06
CA SER A 401 2.09 5.63 11.06
C SER A 401 1.84 4.97 12.43
N MET A 402 0.57 4.92 12.86
CA MET A 402 0.19 4.27 14.12
C MET A 402 0.46 2.76 14.11
N MET A 403 0.23 2.07 12.99
CA MET A 403 0.51 0.63 12.88
C MET A 403 2.01 0.34 12.93
N LEU A 404 2.83 1.17 12.31
CA LEU A 404 4.28 1.04 12.40
C LEU A 404 4.79 1.38 13.81
N ALA A 405 4.26 2.41 14.45
CA ALA A 405 4.60 2.75 15.84
C ALA A 405 4.18 1.63 16.81
N LEU A 406 2.98 1.07 16.63
CA LEU A 406 2.52 -0.09 17.40
C LEU A 406 3.48 -1.28 17.24
N TYR A 407 3.82 -1.63 16.00
CA TYR A 407 4.77 -2.70 15.71
C TYR A 407 6.12 -2.47 16.37
N LEU A 408 6.71 -1.27 16.22
CA LEU A 408 8.02 -0.93 16.81
C LEU A 408 7.97 -1.02 18.33
N ARG A 409 6.92 -0.51 18.96
CA ARG A 409 6.74 -0.61 20.41
C ARG A 409 6.63 -2.06 20.90
N LEU A 410 5.94 -2.91 20.14
CA LEU A 410 5.78 -4.34 20.47
C LEU A 410 7.10 -5.11 20.36
N VAL A 411 8.01 -4.70 19.48
CA VAL A 411 9.35 -5.31 19.35
C VAL A 411 10.43 -4.60 20.19
N GLY A 412 10.04 -3.70 21.10
CA GLY A 412 10.91 -3.11 22.11
C GLY A 412 11.66 -1.84 21.69
N TYR A 413 11.21 -1.16 20.61
CA TYR A 413 11.75 0.16 20.25
C TYR A 413 10.87 1.26 20.86
N ASP A 414 11.50 2.36 21.31
CA ASP A 414 10.80 3.56 21.74
C ASP A 414 10.39 4.47 20.56
N GLU A 415 9.74 5.60 20.87
CA GLU A 415 9.26 6.55 19.86
C GLU A 415 10.43 7.24 19.11
N GLU A 416 11.63 7.26 19.71
CA GLU A 416 12.84 7.80 19.08
C GLU A 416 13.57 6.75 18.21
N GLY A 417 13.10 5.49 18.22
CA GLY A 417 13.71 4.37 17.51
C GLY A 417 14.96 3.83 18.17
N GLU A 418 15.13 4.12 19.45
CA GLU A 418 16.16 3.52 20.31
C GLU A 418 15.59 2.27 20.99
N LEU A 419 16.46 1.28 21.26
CA LEU A 419 16.03 0.07 21.94
C LEU A 419 15.63 0.47 23.38
N SER A 420 14.33 0.33 23.68
CA SER A 420 13.81 0.66 24.98
C SER A 420 14.42 -0.27 26.04
N ARG A 421 15.02 0.28 27.08
CA ARG A 421 15.53 -0.48 28.24
C ARG A 421 14.41 -1.18 29.04
N PHE A 422 13.15 -0.99 28.65
CA PHE A 422 11.97 -1.65 29.22
C PHE A 422 11.56 -2.87 28.40
N SER A 423 12.46 -3.82 28.15
CA SER A 423 12.12 -5.15 27.64
C SER A 423 11.53 -6.03 28.74
N GLY A 424 10.48 -5.54 29.41
CA GLY A 424 9.75 -6.36 30.39
C GLY A 424 8.86 -7.45 29.77
N TYR A 425 8.62 -7.41 28.46
CA TYR A 425 7.79 -8.41 27.76
C TYR A 425 8.59 -9.41 26.91
N ALA A 426 9.86 -9.13 26.60
CA ALA A 426 10.73 -10.04 25.86
C ALA A 426 11.22 -11.23 26.73
N ASN A 427 11.12 -11.16 28.05
CA ASN A 427 11.52 -12.22 28.97
C ASN A 427 10.46 -13.30 29.22
N ILE A 428 9.34 -13.32 28.45
CA ILE A 428 8.38 -14.44 28.49
C ILE A 428 8.75 -15.53 27.46
N ALA A 429 9.62 -15.24 26.52
CA ALA A 429 10.27 -16.24 25.67
C ALA A 429 11.71 -16.38 26.16
N GLY A 430 11.94 -17.32 27.06
CA GLY A 430 13.20 -17.54 27.74
C GLY A 430 14.40 -17.58 26.78
N GLU A 431 15.27 -16.62 26.91
CA GLU A 431 16.66 -16.72 26.51
C GLU A 431 17.49 -16.21 27.70
N ASN A 432 18.14 -17.15 28.36
CA ASN A 432 19.19 -16.87 29.33
C ASN A 432 20.36 -16.26 28.56
N ASP A 433 20.56 -14.98 28.68
CA ASP A 433 21.84 -14.33 28.42
C ASP A 433 22.67 -14.34 29.74
N ASP A 434 23.19 -15.51 30.09
CA ASP A 434 24.43 -15.61 30.82
C ASP A 434 25.53 -15.55 29.77
N ASP A 435 26.22 -14.42 29.71
CA ASP A 435 27.61 -14.19 29.30
C ASP A 435 27.81 -12.79 28.71
N PHE A 436 27.79 -11.79 29.59
CA PHE A 436 28.53 -10.57 29.33
C PHE A 436 29.27 -10.15 30.62
N GLU A 437 30.36 -10.86 30.90
CA GLU A 437 31.37 -10.37 31.83
C GLU A 437 32.10 -9.18 31.20
N LEU A 438 31.86 -8.02 31.77
CA LEU A 438 32.72 -6.85 31.59
C LEU A 438 33.99 -7.07 32.38
N ASP A 439 35.03 -7.51 31.71
CA ASP A 439 36.38 -7.50 32.27
C ASP A 439 36.84 -6.08 32.52
N ASN A 440 37.24 -5.88 33.76
CA ASN A 440 37.77 -4.70 34.39
C ASN A 440 38.84 -3.99 33.56
N LEU A 441 38.65 -2.71 33.32
CA LEU A 441 39.74 -1.78 33.11
C LEU A 441 40.15 -1.19 34.46
N SER A 442 41.19 -1.77 35.05
CA SER A 442 42.06 -1.13 36.01
C SER A 442 43.46 -1.19 35.44
N GLU A 443 43.94 -0.11 34.91
CA GLU A 443 45.20 0.59 35.15
C GLU A 443 45.41 1.67 34.10
#